data_4e9103fdf1be80f3aa708bc3c79bd267
#
_entry.id   4e9103fdf1be80f3aa708bc3c79bd267
#
_cell.length_a   1.000
_cell.length_b   1.000
_cell.length_c   1.000
_cell.angle_alpha   90.00
_cell.angle_beta   90.00
_cell.angle_gamma   90.00
#
_symmetry.space_group_name_H-M   'P 1'
#
loop_
_entity.id
_entity.type
_entity.pdbx_description
1 polymer ?
#
loop_
_entity_poly.entity_id
_entity_poly.type
_entity_poly.pdbx_seq_one_letter_code
_entity_poly.pdbx_strand_id
1 'polypeptide(L)'
;ETFDGVSWNASVSFKTEIGFIPYITAAEQATLVAGQGAEIGVGQVSDGAFDTSDLFEYGIKGSFLDDSLYFALSIYEQERTDFSAQAIVTNSTTENNGTEFELRWVINDNLVVGAGYTNIKVYNVTAMEEGNQFGFFGIEDLSSVTDASLLYGGAVIGFNLVDDKESARKAGIPENIYTLNATYDFQNGYAVNASLVKADETFSSFSQVVTLPSYTLINAGIFYEADSWTASLNIKNLTDERYFRANFPDLFGSQIVLPELPRHYQAKFSYKF
;
A
#
# COMPACT_ATOMS: atom_id res chain seq x y z
N GLU A 1 32.12 -2.85 12.62
CA GLU A 1 31.69 -1.46 12.86
C GLU A 1 30.34 -1.48 13.54
N THR A 2 30.08 -0.51 14.40
CA THR A 2 28.79 -0.35 15.09
C THR A 2 28.17 0.94 14.57
N PHE A 3 26.90 0.87 14.19
CA PHE A 3 26.11 2.01 13.75
C PHE A 3 24.99 2.24 14.76
N ASP A 4 24.63 3.48 14.98
CA ASP A 4 23.53 3.89 15.83
C ASP A 4 22.69 4.95 15.13
N GLY A 5 21.39 4.95 15.43
CA GLY A 5 20.44 5.92 14.94
C GLY A 5 19.45 6.30 16.06
N VAL A 6 18.99 7.52 16.04
CA VAL A 6 18.01 8.02 17.00
C VAL A 6 16.64 8.07 16.33
N SER A 7 15.61 7.56 17.02
CA SER A 7 14.21 7.69 16.61
C SER A 7 13.42 8.32 17.75
N TRP A 8 12.47 9.17 17.42
CA TRP A 8 11.57 9.78 18.41
C TRP A 8 10.14 9.88 17.88
N ASN A 9 9.20 9.96 18.79
CA ASN A 9 7.80 10.20 18.49
C ASN A 9 7.23 11.13 19.56
N ALA A 10 6.45 12.13 19.13
CA ALA A 10 5.72 13.03 19.99
C ALA A 10 4.28 13.16 19.51
N SER A 11 3.32 12.94 20.40
CA SER A 11 1.90 13.04 20.08
C SER A 11 1.15 13.80 21.16
N VAL A 12 0.21 14.63 20.74
CA VAL A 12 -0.74 15.33 21.61
C VAL A 12 -2.14 15.00 21.16
N SER A 13 -2.99 14.61 22.10
CA SER A 13 -4.41 14.36 21.85
C SER A 13 -5.28 15.01 22.94
N PHE A 14 -6.49 15.39 22.56
CA PHE A 14 -7.45 16.00 23.48
C PHE A 14 -8.79 15.28 23.39
N LYS A 15 -9.22 14.67 24.50
CA LYS A 15 -10.53 14.02 24.57
C LYS A 15 -11.59 15.07 24.93
N THR A 16 -12.52 15.32 24.01
CA THR A 16 -13.66 16.21 24.23
C THR A 16 -14.77 15.53 25.02
N GLU A 17 -15.64 16.30 25.66
CA GLU A 17 -16.81 15.76 26.37
C GLU A 17 -17.83 15.07 25.42
N ILE A 18 -17.84 15.43 24.16
CA ILE A 18 -18.74 14.87 23.13
C ILE A 18 -18.18 13.63 22.43
N GLY A 19 -17.02 13.08 22.89
CA GLY A 19 -16.47 11.83 22.40
C GLY A 19 -15.45 11.94 21.28
N PHE A 20 -15.21 13.13 20.72
CA PHE A 20 -14.15 13.33 19.74
C PHE A 20 -12.77 13.44 20.39
N ILE A 21 -11.75 12.94 19.71
CA ILE A 21 -10.36 12.97 20.11
C ILE A 21 -9.52 13.48 18.94
N PRO A 22 -9.42 14.82 18.75
CA PRO A 22 -8.44 15.37 17.84
C PRO A 22 -7.03 15.09 18.34
N TYR A 23 -6.09 14.90 17.41
CA TYR A 23 -4.70 14.65 17.75
C TYR A 23 -3.75 15.19 16.67
N ILE A 24 -2.49 15.34 17.07
CA ILE A 24 -1.37 15.67 16.21
C ILE A 24 -0.19 14.80 16.62
N THR A 25 0.55 14.28 15.66
CA THR A 25 1.73 13.46 15.86
C THR A 25 2.86 13.94 14.97
N ALA A 26 4.06 14.01 15.53
CA ALA A 26 5.29 14.17 14.77
C ALA A 26 6.27 13.05 15.18
N ALA A 27 6.94 12.45 14.21
CA ALA A 27 7.88 11.38 14.45
C ALA A 27 9.03 11.44 13.47
N GLU A 28 10.21 11.03 13.93
CA GLU A 28 11.38 10.80 13.13
C GLU A 28 11.90 9.39 13.41
N GLN A 29 12.19 8.64 12.38
CA GLN A 29 12.68 7.27 12.48
C GLN A 29 14.02 7.14 11.77
N ALA A 30 15.04 6.64 12.46
CA ALA A 30 16.26 6.17 11.83
C ALA A 30 15.95 4.88 11.05
N THR A 31 16.16 4.93 9.74
CA THR A 31 15.92 3.82 8.82
C THR A 31 17.26 3.25 8.37
N LEU A 32 17.48 1.96 8.61
CA LEU A 32 18.67 1.28 8.11
C LEU A 32 18.61 1.20 6.58
N VAL A 33 19.58 1.76 5.94
CA VAL A 33 19.74 1.72 4.50
C VAL A 33 20.54 0.49 4.12
N ALA A 34 19.85 -0.61 3.83
CA ALA A 34 20.48 -1.88 3.48
C ALA A 34 19.98 -2.38 2.12
N GLY A 35 20.81 -3.14 1.40
CA GLY A 35 20.52 -3.74 0.12
C GLY A 35 19.57 -4.93 0.18
N GLN A 36 19.29 -5.47 -0.97
CA GLN A 36 18.54 -6.72 -1.12
C GLN A 36 19.27 -7.84 -0.33
N GLY A 37 18.58 -8.46 0.63
CA GLY A 37 19.20 -9.44 1.53
C GLY A 37 19.86 -8.84 2.77
N ALA A 38 19.57 -7.56 3.09
CA ALA A 38 20.15 -6.82 4.21
C ALA A 38 21.67 -6.58 4.10
N GLU A 39 22.17 -6.53 2.89
CA GLU A 39 23.57 -6.18 2.61
C GLU A 39 23.77 -4.67 2.76
N ILE A 40 24.84 -4.27 3.44
CA ILE A 40 25.26 -2.87 3.56
C ILE A 40 26.51 -2.68 2.72
N GLY A 41 26.42 -1.86 1.67
CA GLY A 41 27.53 -1.55 0.80
C GLY A 41 28.59 -0.67 1.48
N VAL A 42 29.82 -0.69 0.97
CA VAL A 42 30.94 0.08 1.53
C VAL A 42 30.63 1.58 1.55
N GLY A 43 29.95 2.12 0.54
CA GLY A 43 29.51 3.52 0.51
C GLY A 43 28.52 3.84 1.62
N GLN A 44 27.56 2.96 1.87
CA GLN A 44 26.57 3.11 2.94
C GLN A 44 27.20 3.06 4.34
N VAL A 45 28.23 2.21 4.50
CA VAL A 45 29.02 2.16 5.73
C VAL A 45 29.72 3.49 5.99
N SER A 46 30.28 4.12 4.94
CA SER A 46 30.93 5.43 5.08
C SER A 46 29.97 6.58 5.36
N ASP A 47 28.72 6.46 4.93
CA ASP A 47 27.66 7.47 5.10
C ASP A 47 26.83 7.24 6.38
N GLY A 48 27.22 6.27 7.24
CA GLY A 48 26.61 6.01 8.54
C GLY A 48 25.53 4.94 8.54
N ALA A 49 25.21 4.33 7.42
CA ALA A 49 24.27 3.21 7.23
C ALA A 49 22.80 3.49 7.65
N PHE A 50 22.49 4.68 8.18
CA PHE A 50 21.15 5.11 8.52
C PHE A 50 20.77 6.37 7.76
N ASP A 51 19.51 6.46 7.44
CA ASP A 51 18.85 7.68 6.97
C ASP A 51 17.61 7.96 7.79
N THR A 52 17.02 9.13 7.69
CA THR A 52 15.86 9.53 8.47
C THR A 52 14.59 9.43 7.64
N SER A 53 13.50 9.07 8.31
CA SER A 53 12.14 9.13 7.77
C SER A 53 11.28 9.95 8.72
N ASP A 54 10.62 10.96 8.20
CA ASP A 54 9.81 11.91 8.96
C ASP A 54 8.33 11.66 8.73
N LEU A 55 7.53 11.80 9.77
CA LEU A 55 6.08 11.76 9.71
C LEU A 55 5.49 12.95 10.46
N PHE A 56 4.57 13.63 9.80
CA PHE A 56 3.66 14.57 10.42
C PHE A 56 2.23 14.16 10.14
N GLU A 57 1.44 13.93 11.19
CA GLU A 57 0.06 13.48 11.09
C GLU A 57 -0.83 14.30 12.01
N TYR A 58 -2.02 14.63 11.53
CA TYR A 58 -3.09 15.16 12.35
C TYR A 58 -4.41 14.52 11.99
N GLY A 59 -5.29 14.42 12.96
CA GLY A 59 -6.54 13.72 12.72
C GLY A 59 -7.54 13.88 13.84
N ILE A 60 -8.64 13.18 13.68
CA ILE A 60 -9.70 13.10 14.66
C ILE A 60 -10.23 11.67 14.70
N LYS A 61 -10.43 11.16 15.90
CA LYS A 61 -11.05 9.85 16.13
C LYS A 61 -12.09 9.93 17.22
N GLY A 62 -12.94 8.95 17.31
CA GLY A 62 -13.95 8.91 18.37
C GLY A 62 -14.74 7.63 18.42
N SER A 63 -15.33 7.37 19.59
CA SER A 63 -16.28 6.31 19.84
C SER A 63 -17.62 6.91 20.25
N PHE A 64 -18.70 6.38 19.73
CA PHE A 64 -20.07 6.84 19.94
C PHE A 64 -21.03 5.67 20.12
N LEU A 65 -22.26 5.96 20.49
CA LEU A 65 -23.32 4.96 20.66
C LEU A 65 -22.89 3.82 21.61
N ASP A 66 -22.43 4.20 22.80
CA ASP A 66 -21.90 3.26 23.79
C ASP A 66 -20.77 2.37 23.23
N ASP A 67 -19.82 3.00 22.54
CA ASP A 67 -18.65 2.38 21.88
C ASP A 67 -18.98 1.40 20.73
N SER A 68 -20.22 1.34 20.31
CA SER A 68 -20.62 0.52 19.15
C SER A 68 -20.20 1.09 17.81
N LEU A 69 -19.96 2.41 17.73
CA LEU A 69 -19.48 3.12 16.56
C LEU A 69 -18.12 3.77 16.82
N TYR A 70 -17.13 3.34 16.09
CA TYR A 70 -15.81 3.96 16.05
C TYR A 70 -15.52 4.54 14.68
N PHE A 71 -14.89 5.71 14.62
CA PHE A 71 -14.30 6.23 13.40
C PHE A 71 -12.96 6.91 13.68
N ALA A 72 -12.13 6.99 12.64
CA ALA A 72 -10.91 7.78 12.58
C ALA A 72 -10.77 8.42 11.22
N LEU A 73 -10.27 9.65 11.20
CA LEU A 73 -9.84 10.37 10.01
C LEU A 73 -8.46 10.93 10.29
N SER A 74 -7.49 10.64 9.45
CA SER A 74 -6.14 11.18 9.51
C SER A 74 -5.72 11.82 8.19
N ILE A 75 -4.86 12.82 8.29
CA ILE A 75 -4.18 13.47 7.18
C ILE A 75 -2.71 13.49 7.56
N TYR A 76 -1.84 13.03 6.68
CA TYR A 76 -0.43 12.94 6.96
C TYR A 76 0.45 13.32 5.77
N GLU A 77 1.64 13.77 6.12
CA GLU A 77 2.80 13.90 5.24
C GLU A 77 3.92 13.02 5.81
N GLN A 78 4.55 12.26 4.96
CA GLN A 78 5.68 11.44 5.31
C GLN A 78 6.77 11.56 4.25
N GLU A 79 7.97 11.86 4.68
CA GLU A 79 9.18 11.66 3.89
C GLU A 79 9.90 10.42 4.40
N ARG A 80 10.30 9.55 3.52
CA ARG A 80 11.07 8.37 3.88
C ARG A 80 12.12 8.05 2.83
N THR A 81 13.23 7.56 3.31
CA THR A 81 14.22 6.92 2.44
C THR A 81 13.71 5.56 2.05
N ASP A 82 13.51 5.38 0.76
CA ASP A 82 13.16 4.10 0.17
C ASP A 82 14.42 3.45 -0.40
N PHE A 83 14.45 2.14 -0.32
CA PHE A 83 15.58 1.37 -0.76
C PHE A 83 15.29 0.78 -2.15
N SER A 84 16.16 1.10 -3.12
CA SER A 84 16.12 0.47 -4.44
C SER A 84 17.19 -0.62 -4.50
N ALA A 85 16.73 -1.87 -4.54
CA ALA A 85 17.60 -3.03 -4.49
C ALA A 85 17.91 -3.53 -5.89
N GLN A 86 18.93 -2.99 -6.52
CA GLN A 86 19.73 -3.78 -7.48
C GLN A 86 21.08 -3.13 -7.71
N ALA A 87 22.11 -3.94 -7.90
CA ALA A 87 23.50 -3.70 -8.33
C ALA A 87 24.09 -2.26 -8.23
N ILE A 88 23.23 -1.26 -8.24
CA ILE A 88 23.48 0.15 -7.97
C ILE A 88 22.54 0.52 -6.83
N VAL A 89 23.06 0.59 -5.63
CA VAL A 89 22.33 1.05 -4.45
C VAL A 89 22.13 2.55 -4.61
N THR A 90 20.93 2.93 -5.03
CA THR A 90 20.50 4.32 -4.98
C THR A 90 19.45 4.42 -3.88
N ASN A 91 19.78 5.13 -2.82
CA ASN A 91 18.78 5.57 -1.87
C ASN A 91 17.92 6.60 -2.57
N SER A 92 16.61 6.35 -2.66
CA SER A 92 15.69 7.35 -3.15
C SER A 92 14.82 7.81 -1.99
N THR A 93 14.71 9.11 -1.84
CA THR A 93 13.77 9.70 -0.90
C THR A 93 12.39 9.76 -1.57
N THR A 94 11.37 9.33 -0.85
CA THR A 94 9.98 9.43 -1.28
C THR A 94 9.19 10.33 -0.34
N GLU A 95 8.36 11.19 -0.90
CA GLU A 95 7.36 11.98 -0.19
C GLU A 95 5.99 11.32 -0.37
N ASN A 96 5.29 11.11 0.73
CA ASN A 96 3.95 10.56 0.76
C ASN A 96 2.99 11.59 1.37
N ASN A 97 1.91 11.89 0.67
CA ASN A 97 0.80 12.68 1.21
C ASN A 97 -0.45 11.81 1.21
N GLY A 98 -1.13 11.72 2.34
CA GLY A 98 -2.26 10.82 2.44
C GLY A 98 -3.38 11.33 3.34
N THR A 99 -4.56 10.78 3.06
CA THR A 99 -5.76 10.91 3.89
C THR A 99 -6.32 9.51 4.09
N GLU A 100 -6.58 9.15 5.35
CA GLU A 100 -7.16 7.87 5.71
C GLU A 100 -8.42 8.06 6.53
N PHE A 101 -9.44 7.29 6.21
CA PHE A 101 -10.67 7.19 6.97
C PHE A 101 -10.96 5.74 7.33
N GLU A 102 -11.29 5.50 8.57
CA GLU A 102 -11.73 4.20 9.08
C GLU A 102 -13.06 4.35 9.83
N LEU A 103 -13.95 3.39 9.63
CA LEU A 103 -15.19 3.25 10.39
C LEU A 103 -15.39 1.79 10.76
N ARG A 104 -15.75 1.56 12.03
CA ARG A 104 -16.25 0.27 12.54
C ARG A 104 -17.56 0.50 13.27
N TRP A 105 -18.56 -0.27 12.92
CA TRP A 105 -19.88 -0.14 13.53
C TRP A 105 -20.47 -1.50 13.86
N VAL A 106 -20.70 -1.74 15.14
CA VAL A 106 -21.53 -2.83 15.66
C VAL A 106 -22.97 -2.32 15.65
N ILE A 107 -23.70 -2.56 14.57
CA ILE A 107 -25.07 -2.03 14.39
C ILE A 107 -26.03 -2.66 15.40
N ASN A 108 -25.87 -3.95 15.63
CA ASN A 108 -26.58 -4.74 16.63
C ASN A 108 -25.84 -6.07 16.88
N ASP A 109 -26.42 -6.95 17.68
CA ASP A 109 -25.83 -8.25 18.05
C ASP A 109 -25.55 -9.17 16.85
N ASN A 110 -26.16 -8.90 15.71
CA ASN A 110 -26.04 -9.72 14.51
C ASN A 110 -25.12 -9.11 13.45
N LEU A 111 -25.05 -7.78 13.34
CA LEU A 111 -24.45 -7.09 12.19
C LEU A 111 -23.31 -6.17 12.60
N VAL A 112 -22.14 -6.46 12.06
CA VAL A 112 -20.94 -5.61 12.15
C VAL A 112 -20.53 -5.15 10.76
N VAL A 113 -20.24 -3.86 10.61
CA VAL A 113 -19.80 -3.24 9.35
C VAL A 113 -18.50 -2.50 9.58
N GLY A 114 -17.59 -2.60 8.62
CA GLY A 114 -16.38 -1.79 8.54
C GLY A 114 -16.26 -1.11 7.19
N ALA A 115 -15.78 0.12 7.17
CA ALA A 115 -15.48 0.86 5.96
C ALA A 115 -14.13 1.55 6.10
N GLY A 116 -13.40 1.67 5.00
CA GLY A 116 -12.13 2.39 4.94
C GLY A 116 -12.00 3.13 3.61
N TYR A 117 -11.31 4.22 3.67
CA TYR A 117 -10.89 5.00 2.52
C TYR A 117 -9.45 5.45 2.71
N THR A 118 -8.64 5.24 1.71
CA THR A 118 -7.27 5.75 1.65
C THR A 118 -7.10 6.54 0.36
N ASN A 119 -6.66 7.78 0.48
CA ASN A 119 -6.10 8.55 -0.62
C ASN A 119 -4.61 8.74 -0.33
N ILE A 120 -3.76 8.32 -1.25
CA ILE A 120 -2.30 8.42 -1.09
C ILE A 120 -1.64 8.80 -2.41
N LYS A 121 -0.73 9.75 -2.35
CA LYS A 121 0.19 10.08 -3.46
C LYS A 121 1.62 9.92 -2.98
N VAL A 122 2.38 9.16 -3.73
CA VAL A 122 3.80 8.89 -3.44
C VAL A 122 4.65 9.40 -4.59
N TYR A 123 5.62 10.25 -4.28
CA TYR A 123 6.53 10.86 -5.24
C TYR A 123 7.96 10.49 -4.94
N ASN A 124 8.76 10.26 -5.97
CA ASN A 124 10.20 10.07 -5.84
C ASN A 124 10.90 11.44 -5.86
N VAL A 125 11.24 11.93 -4.68
CA VAL A 125 11.89 13.24 -4.50
C VAL A 125 13.26 13.27 -5.17
N THR A 126 14.05 12.22 -5.00
CA THR A 126 15.37 12.10 -5.63
C THR A 126 15.28 12.21 -7.15
N ALA A 127 14.30 11.55 -7.78
CA ALA A 127 14.10 11.64 -9.22
C ALA A 127 13.71 13.06 -9.68
N MET A 128 12.94 13.80 -8.86
CA MET A 128 12.62 15.21 -9.15
C MET A 128 13.86 16.10 -9.07
N GLU A 129 14.70 15.90 -8.06
CA GLU A 129 15.94 16.67 -7.86
C GLU A 129 16.98 16.41 -8.96
N GLU A 130 17.11 15.16 -9.40
CA GLU A 130 17.99 14.76 -10.48
C GLU A 130 17.44 15.09 -11.88
N GLY A 131 16.14 15.35 -12.00
CA GLY A 131 15.44 15.58 -13.27
C GLY A 131 15.31 14.32 -14.14
N ASN A 132 15.61 13.16 -13.57
CA ASN A 132 15.53 11.89 -14.28
C ASN A 132 15.40 10.71 -13.31
N GLN A 133 14.98 9.56 -13.84
CA GLN A 133 14.92 8.31 -13.11
C GLN A 133 15.56 7.19 -13.92
N PHE A 134 16.56 6.54 -13.33
CA PHE A 134 17.24 5.41 -13.94
C PHE A 134 16.43 4.13 -13.78
N GLY A 135 16.40 3.32 -14.83
CA GLY A 135 15.71 2.02 -14.77
C GLY A 135 15.84 1.19 -16.04
N PHE A 136 15.08 0.12 -16.07
CA PHE A 136 14.88 -0.72 -17.23
C PHE A 136 13.53 -0.37 -17.86
N PHE A 137 13.54 0.06 -19.10
CA PHE A 137 12.35 0.52 -19.81
C PHE A 137 12.06 -0.42 -21.00
N GLY A 138 10.79 -0.69 -21.28
CA GLY A 138 10.39 -1.31 -22.53
C GLY A 138 10.45 -0.33 -23.70
N ILE A 139 10.35 -0.84 -24.91
CA ILE A 139 10.32 0.01 -26.11
C ILE A 139 9.11 0.94 -26.13
N GLU A 140 8.02 0.52 -25.52
CA GLU A 140 6.80 1.31 -25.32
C GLU A 140 6.98 2.48 -24.33
N ASP A 141 7.90 2.34 -23.36
CA ASP A 141 8.21 3.37 -22.39
C ASP A 141 9.13 4.45 -23.00
N LEU A 142 10.00 4.05 -23.92
CA LEU A 142 10.98 4.90 -24.57
C LEU A 142 10.71 4.95 -26.07
N SER A 143 9.76 5.77 -26.47
CA SER A 143 9.34 5.92 -27.88
C SER A 143 10.46 6.31 -28.86
N SER A 144 11.57 6.83 -28.34
CA SER A 144 12.77 7.16 -29.11
C SER A 144 13.69 5.95 -29.39
N VAL A 145 13.47 4.81 -28.73
CA VAL A 145 14.26 3.60 -28.95
C VAL A 145 13.74 2.87 -30.16
N THR A 146 14.44 3.01 -31.29
CA THR A 146 14.09 2.38 -32.56
C THR A 146 14.96 1.18 -32.91
N ASP A 147 16.09 1.00 -32.22
CA ASP A 147 17.04 -0.07 -32.47
C ASP A 147 16.83 -1.21 -31.47
N ALA A 148 16.32 -2.33 -31.96
CA ALA A 148 16.07 -3.53 -31.12
C ALA A 148 17.35 -4.13 -30.52
N SER A 149 18.52 -3.82 -31.05
CA SER A 149 19.81 -4.28 -30.50
C SER A 149 20.14 -3.64 -29.14
N LEU A 150 19.49 -2.52 -28.81
CA LEU A 150 19.61 -1.85 -27.53
C LEU A 150 18.77 -2.52 -26.44
N LEU A 151 17.90 -3.46 -26.80
CA LEU A 151 17.00 -4.13 -25.86
C LEU A 151 17.68 -5.35 -25.26
N TYR A 152 17.85 -5.36 -23.95
CA TYR A 152 18.27 -6.53 -23.20
C TYR A 152 17.05 -7.24 -22.63
N GLY A 153 16.75 -8.44 -23.12
CA GLY A 153 15.57 -9.19 -22.67
C GLY A 153 14.23 -8.48 -22.92
N GLY A 154 14.15 -7.60 -23.93
CA GLY A 154 12.97 -6.79 -24.24
C GLY A 154 12.93 -5.45 -23.50
N ALA A 155 14.00 -5.09 -22.80
CA ALA A 155 14.13 -3.83 -22.07
C ALA A 155 15.44 -3.11 -22.43
N VAL A 156 15.45 -1.80 -22.28
CA VAL A 156 16.65 -0.95 -22.40
C VAL A 156 16.98 -0.37 -21.03
N ILE A 157 18.25 -0.27 -20.72
CA ILE A 157 18.74 0.46 -19.55
C ILE A 157 18.87 1.93 -19.94
N GLY A 158 18.25 2.81 -19.17
CA GLY A 158 18.28 4.22 -19.51
C GLY A 158 17.72 5.12 -18.41
N PHE A 159 17.49 6.37 -18.79
CA PHE A 159 16.91 7.39 -17.92
C PHE A 159 15.57 7.85 -18.53
N ASN A 160 14.55 7.91 -17.70
CA ASN A 160 13.30 8.58 -18.00
C ASN A 160 13.37 10.00 -17.47
N LEU A 161 12.92 10.97 -18.27
CA LEU A 161 12.90 12.38 -17.85
C LEU A 161 11.82 12.57 -16.77
N VAL A 162 12.19 13.30 -15.72
CA VAL A 162 11.29 13.75 -14.66
C VAL A 162 11.31 15.25 -14.64
N ASP A 163 10.28 15.88 -15.22
CA ASP A 163 10.23 17.31 -15.43
C ASP A 163 9.17 18.02 -14.57
N ASP A 164 8.31 17.25 -13.91
CA ASP A 164 7.34 17.76 -12.94
C ASP A 164 7.03 16.74 -11.82
N LYS A 165 6.23 17.15 -10.85
CA LYS A 165 5.86 16.30 -9.69
C LYS A 165 5.05 15.07 -10.11
N GLU A 166 4.19 15.19 -11.12
CA GLU A 166 3.37 14.05 -11.56
C GLU A 166 4.20 13.00 -12.31
N SER A 167 5.24 13.41 -13.05
CA SER A 167 6.19 12.49 -13.68
C SER A 167 7.10 11.77 -12.69
N ALA A 168 7.22 12.29 -11.46
CA ALA A 168 7.91 11.64 -10.34
C ALA A 168 7.01 10.71 -9.52
N ARG A 169 5.74 10.56 -9.88
CA ARG A 169 4.80 9.73 -9.14
C ARG A 169 5.21 8.27 -9.17
N LYS A 170 5.23 7.64 -8.00
CA LYS A 170 5.63 6.24 -7.85
C LYS A 170 4.59 5.31 -8.47
N ALA A 171 5.06 4.39 -9.32
CA ALA A 171 4.21 3.42 -9.99
C ALA A 171 3.69 2.33 -9.02
N GLY A 172 2.62 1.65 -9.43
CA GLY A 172 2.08 0.51 -8.70
C GLY A 172 1.22 0.85 -7.48
N ILE A 173 1.02 2.13 -7.17
CA ILE A 173 0.26 2.60 -6.01
C ILE A 173 -1.01 3.30 -6.49
N PRO A 174 -2.21 2.71 -6.32
CA PRO A 174 -3.48 3.38 -6.61
C PRO A 174 -3.66 4.61 -5.73
N GLU A 175 -4.17 5.71 -6.30
CA GLU A 175 -4.38 6.94 -5.55
C GLU A 175 -5.51 6.81 -4.54
N ASN A 176 -6.62 6.18 -4.92
CA ASN A 176 -7.75 5.96 -4.03
C ASN A 176 -8.04 4.47 -3.88
N ILE A 177 -8.21 4.07 -2.63
CA ILE A 177 -8.63 2.72 -2.25
C ILE A 177 -9.82 2.83 -1.31
N TYR A 178 -10.90 2.14 -1.66
CA TYR A 178 -12.11 2.05 -0.86
C TYR A 178 -12.30 0.61 -0.40
N THR A 179 -12.63 0.44 0.86
CA THR A 179 -12.93 -0.87 1.44
C THR A 179 -14.27 -0.83 2.16
N LEU A 180 -15.03 -1.90 2.03
CA LEU A 180 -16.25 -2.12 2.80
C LEU A 180 -16.29 -3.59 3.18
N ASN A 181 -16.65 -3.88 4.42
CA ASN A 181 -16.90 -5.24 4.87
C ASN A 181 -18.11 -5.29 5.78
N ALA A 182 -18.82 -6.41 5.77
CA ALA A 182 -19.94 -6.67 6.64
C ALA A 182 -19.95 -8.15 7.04
N THR A 183 -20.28 -8.40 8.29
CA THR A 183 -20.51 -9.74 8.82
C THR A 183 -21.85 -9.78 9.51
N TYR A 184 -22.68 -10.76 9.17
CA TYR A 184 -23.96 -11.01 9.80
C TYR A 184 -23.95 -12.39 10.46
N ASP A 185 -24.15 -12.41 11.76
CA ASP A 185 -24.28 -13.62 12.58
C ASP A 185 -25.77 -13.92 12.80
N PHE A 186 -26.21 -15.12 12.41
CA PHE A 186 -27.58 -15.55 12.59
C PHE A 186 -27.90 -16.06 14.01
N GLN A 187 -26.90 -16.04 14.92
CA GLN A 187 -27.03 -16.49 16.32
C GLN A 187 -27.43 -17.98 16.47
N ASN A 188 -27.24 -18.77 15.42
CA ASN A 188 -27.59 -20.20 15.38
C ASN A 188 -26.41 -21.06 14.86
N GLY A 189 -25.19 -20.53 14.96
CA GLY A 189 -23.96 -21.14 14.47
C GLY A 189 -23.63 -20.77 13.02
N TYR A 190 -24.54 -20.15 12.26
CA TYR A 190 -24.26 -19.64 10.92
C TYR A 190 -23.88 -18.17 10.97
N ALA A 191 -22.90 -17.81 10.14
CA ALA A 191 -22.58 -16.43 9.83
C ALA A 191 -22.25 -16.28 8.33
N VAL A 192 -22.50 -15.10 7.79
CA VAL A 192 -22.10 -14.73 6.43
C VAL A 192 -21.27 -13.46 6.47
N ASN A 193 -20.32 -13.34 5.55
CA ASN A 193 -19.59 -12.11 5.35
C ASN A 193 -19.55 -11.72 3.88
N ALA A 194 -19.37 -10.43 3.66
CA ALA A 194 -19.06 -9.88 2.34
C ALA A 194 -18.00 -8.79 2.50
N SER A 195 -17.12 -8.65 1.50
CA SER A 195 -16.19 -7.53 1.43
C SER A 195 -16.10 -7.00 0.01
N LEU A 196 -15.87 -5.69 -0.09
CA LEU A 196 -15.61 -4.98 -1.32
C LEU A 196 -14.30 -4.21 -1.17
N VAL A 197 -13.46 -4.28 -2.21
CA VAL A 197 -12.28 -3.42 -2.38
C VAL A 197 -12.37 -2.82 -3.75
N LYS A 198 -12.35 -1.49 -3.83
CA LYS A 198 -12.22 -0.74 -5.09
C LYS A 198 -10.90 0.02 -5.05
N ALA A 199 -10.09 -0.12 -6.09
CA ALA A 199 -8.85 0.61 -6.27
C ALA A 199 -8.87 1.35 -7.61
N ASP A 200 -8.33 2.57 -7.63
CA ASP A 200 -8.16 3.34 -8.85
C ASP A 200 -7.11 2.71 -9.76
N GLU A 201 -7.05 3.19 -10.99
CA GLU A 201 -5.98 2.85 -11.92
C GLU A 201 -4.62 3.31 -11.39
N THR A 202 -3.57 2.67 -11.83
CA THR A 202 -2.20 3.03 -11.52
C THR A 202 -1.30 2.78 -12.73
N PHE A 203 -0.03 3.16 -12.61
CA PHE A 203 0.94 2.90 -13.66
C PHE A 203 1.74 1.63 -13.35
N SER A 204 2.16 0.94 -14.40
CA SER A 204 3.06 -0.20 -14.25
C SER A 204 4.52 0.26 -14.12
N SER A 205 4.86 1.48 -14.58
CA SER A 205 6.25 1.94 -14.70
C SER A 205 6.46 3.41 -14.37
N PHE A 206 7.74 3.78 -14.23
CA PHE A 206 8.19 5.16 -14.05
C PHE A 206 7.80 6.07 -15.21
N SER A 207 7.79 5.54 -16.43
CA SER A 207 7.42 6.28 -17.64
C SER A 207 5.93 6.61 -17.71
N GLN A 208 5.11 5.92 -16.90
CA GLN A 208 3.65 6.07 -16.88
C GLN A 208 2.94 5.76 -18.21
N VAL A 209 3.62 5.09 -19.14
CA VAL A 209 3.06 4.76 -20.47
C VAL A 209 2.01 3.65 -20.38
N VAL A 210 2.23 2.67 -19.51
CA VAL A 210 1.31 1.53 -19.34
C VAL A 210 0.45 1.73 -18.10
N THR A 211 -0.83 1.95 -18.30
CA THR A 211 -1.83 2.07 -17.23
C THR A 211 -2.41 0.70 -16.88
N LEU A 212 -2.40 0.36 -15.61
CA LEU A 212 -3.12 -0.77 -15.05
C LEU A 212 -4.52 -0.30 -14.65
N PRO A 213 -5.59 -0.92 -15.17
CA PRO A 213 -6.95 -0.42 -14.96
C PRO A 213 -7.37 -0.49 -13.50
N SER A 214 -8.28 0.40 -13.10
CA SER A 214 -9.00 0.31 -11.85
C SER A 214 -9.77 -0.99 -11.74
N TYR A 215 -10.00 -1.48 -10.53
CA TYR A 215 -10.74 -2.71 -10.32
C TYR A 215 -11.65 -2.64 -9.08
N THR A 216 -12.65 -3.51 -9.05
CA THR A 216 -13.55 -3.71 -7.91
C THR A 216 -13.66 -5.19 -7.60
N LEU A 217 -13.17 -5.59 -6.43
CA LEU A 217 -13.22 -6.96 -5.96
C LEU A 217 -14.32 -7.13 -4.93
N ILE A 218 -15.18 -8.11 -5.13
CA ILE A 218 -16.19 -8.52 -4.17
C ILE A 218 -15.85 -9.94 -3.71
N ASN A 219 -15.82 -10.16 -2.41
CA ASN A 219 -15.68 -11.48 -1.82
C ASN A 219 -16.89 -11.77 -0.94
N ALA A 220 -17.25 -13.04 -0.80
CA ALA A 220 -18.29 -13.50 0.09
C ALA A 220 -17.90 -14.79 0.80
N GLY A 221 -18.43 -15.01 1.99
CA GLY A 221 -18.19 -16.22 2.75
C GLY A 221 -19.41 -16.62 3.57
N ILE A 222 -19.50 -17.91 3.81
CA ILE A 222 -20.42 -18.50 4.78
C ILE A 222 -19.62 -19.33 5.77
N PHE A 223 -19.98 -19.24 7.03
CA PHE A 223 -19.36 -19.93 8.15
C PHE A 223 -20.42 -20.71 8.92
N TYR A 224 -20.00 -21.84 9.47
CA TYR A 224 -20.80 -22.56 10.44
C TYR A 224 -19.91 -23.03 11.59
N GLU A 225 -20.34 -22.78 12.81
CA GLU A 225 -19.69 -23.19 14.03
C GLU A 225 -20.62 -24.10 14.85
N ALA A 226 -20.14 -25.30 15.13
CA ALA A 226 -20.74 -26.26 16.06
C ALA A 226 -19.83 -26.41 17.28
N ASP A 227 -20.28 -27.13 18.31
CA ASP A 227 -19.54 -27.30 19.56
C ASP A 227 -18.12 -27.86 19.37
N SER A 228 -17.94 -28.79 18.44
CA SER A 228 -16.66 -29.50 18.22
C SER A 228 -16.03 -29.28 16.84
N TRP A 229 -16.69 -28.55 15.92
CA TRP A 229 -16.15 -28.33 14.59
C TRP A 229 -16.61 -27.02 13.99
N THR A 230 -15.81 -26.51 13.04
CA THR A 230 -16.15 -25.34 12.22
C THR A 230 -15.97 -25.66 10.75
N ALA A 231 -16.85 -25.11 9.92
CA ALA A 231 -16.73 -25.16 8.46
C ALA A 231 -16.89 -23.77 7.85
N SER A 232 -16.16 -23.50 6.79
CA SER A 232 -16.33 -22.27 6.02
C SER A 232 -16.14 -22.51 4.53
N LEU A 233 -16.89 -21.74 3.73
CA LEU A 233 -16.72 -21.62 2.30
C LEU A 233 -16.57 -20.14 1.96
N ASN A 234 -15.45 -19.77 1.33
CA ASN A 234 -15.17 -18.43 0.88
C ASN A 234 -15.10 -18.40 -0.64
N ILE A 235 -15.73 -17.42 -1.25
CA ILE A 235 -15.65 -17.11 -2.67
C ILE A 235 -14.86 -15.81 -2.80
N LYS A 236 -13.69 -15.88 -3.40
CA LYS A 236 -12.86 -14.73 -3.70
C LYS A 236 -13.10 -14.29 -5.13
N ASN A 237 -13.09 -12.96 -5.34
CA ASN A 237 -13.36 -12.37 -6.63
C ASN A 237 -14.71 -12.87 -7.22
N LEU A 238 -15.80 -12.65 -6.49
CA LEU A 238 -17.14 -13.18 -6.80
C LEU A 238 -17.62 -12.77 -8.20
N THR A 239 -17.26 -11.58 -8.65
CA THR A 239 -17.63 -11.02 -9.96
C THR A 239 -16.75 -11.50 -11.10
N ASP A 240 -15.68 -12.27 -10.80
CA ASP A 240 -14.68 -12.74 -11.79
C ASP A 240 -13.98 -11.58 -12.50
N GLU A 241 -13.69 -10.52 -11.75
CA GLU A 241 -12.98 -9.34 -12.24
C GLU A 241 -11.58 -9.70 -12.71
N ARG A 242 -11.20 -9.22 -13.90
CA ARG A 242 -9.85 -9.38 -14.42
C ARG A 242 -9.03 -8.15 -14.05
N TYR A 243 -8.07 -8.31 -13.15
CA TYR A 243 -7.25 -7.23 -12.65
C TYR A 243 -5.78 -7.59 -12.58
N PHE A 244 -4.95 -6.56 -12.48
CA PHE A 244 -3.51 -6.66 -12.55
C PHE A 244 -2.86 -5.85 -11.44
N ARG A 245 -1.68 -6.29 -11.01
CA ARG A 245 -0.79 -5.51 -10.16
C ARG A 245 0.56 -5.31 -10.82
N ALA A 246 1.17 -4.15 -10.59
CA ALA A 246 2.57 -3.94 -10.91
C ALA A 246 3.44 -4.81 -10.00
N ASN A 247 4.49 -5.40 -10.56
CA ASN A 247 5.47 -6.17 -9.82
C ASN A 247 6.84 -5.54 -9.99
N PHE A 248 7.49 -5.21 -8.88
CA PHE A 248 8.78 -4.52 -8.87
C PHE A 248 8.83 -3.24 -9.73
N PRO A 249 7.88 -2.30 -9.56
CA PRO A 249 7.81 -1.13 -10.43
C PRO A 249 9.06 -0.25 -10.38
N ASP A 250 9.84 -0.32 -9.30
CA ASP A 250 11.08 0.44 -9.10
C ASP A 250 12.33 -0.33 -9.53
N LEU A 251 12.21 -1.59 -9.96
CA LEU A 251 13.36 -2.45 -10.14
C LEU A 251 13.75 -2.65 -11.61
N PHE A 252 12.81 -2.98 -12.45
CA PHE A 252 13.04 -3.30 -13.86
C PHE A 252 12.22 -2.42 -14.80
N GLY A 253 11.95 -1.19 -14.39
CA GLY A 253 11.10 -0.32 -15.17
C GLY A 253 9.69 -0.89 -15.37
N SER A 254 9.32 -1.89 -14.52
CA SER A 254 7.95 -2.36 -14.43
C SER A 254 7.36 -3.00 -15.67
N GLN A 255 8.15 -3.64 -16.43
CA GLN A 255 7.68 -4.54 -17.49
C GLN A 255 6.89 -5.73 -16.94
N ILE A 256 6.97 -5.95 -15.61
CA ILE A 256 6.37 -7.10 -14.96
C ILE A 256 5.01 -6.71 -14.40
N VAL A 257 3.97 -7.14 -15.10
CA VAL A 257 2.57 -6.99 -14.68
C VAL A 257 2.03 -8.36 -14.28
N LEU A 258 1.52 -8.48 -13.06
CA LEU A 258 0.97 -9.74 -12.55
C LEU A 258 -0.54 -9.78 -12.79
N PRO A 259 -1.04 -10.71 -13.63
CA PRO A 259 -2.46 -11.03 -13.64
C PRO A 259 -2.81 -11.72 -12.31
N GLU A 260 -3.85 -11.24 -11.67
CA GLU A 260 -4.33 -11.77 -10.41
C GLU A 260 -5.31 -12.93 -10.62
N LEU A 261 -5.56 -13.67 -9.54
CA LEU A 261 -6.41 -14.85 -9.60
C LEU A 261 -7.85 -14.50 -10.00
N PRO A 262 -8.47 -15.26 -10.91
CA PRO A 262 -9.89 -15.18 -11.21
C PRO A 262 -10.71 -15.61 -10.00
N ARG A 263 -12.04 -15.64 -10.13
CA ARG A 263 -12.91 -16.19 -9.10
C ARG A 263 -12.45 -17.57 -8.66
N HIS A 264 -12.26 -17.73 -7.37
CA HIS A 264 -11.85 -18.98 -6.78
C HIS A 264 -12.53 -19.24 -5.44
N TYR A 265 -12.48 -20.51 -5.01
CA TYR A 265 -13.18 -20.99 -3.84
C TYR A 265 -12.19 -21.57 -2.85
N GLN A 266 -12.42 -21.30 -1.57
CA GLN A 266 -11.65 -21.85 -0.48
C GLN A 266 -12.59 -22.45 0.55
N ALA A 267 -12.51 -23.77 0.77
CA ALA A 267 -13.23 -24.46 1.83
C ALA A 267 -12.25 -24.81 2.95
N LYS A 268 -12.70 -24.65 4.20
CA LYS A 268 -11.95 -25.02 5.41
C LYS A 268 -12.87 -25.79 6.34
N PHE A 269 -12.34 -26.87 6.92
CA PHE A 269 -12.97 -27.62 7.99
C PHE A 269 -11.96 -27.78 9.14
N SER A 270 -12.40 -27.55 10.36
CA SER A 270 -11.58 -27.70 11.56
C SER A 270 -12.37 -28.48 12.62
N TYR A 271 -11.72 -29.42 13.29
CA TYR A 271 -12.31 -30.21 14.37
C TYR A 271 -11.48 -30.04 15.65
N LYS A 272 -12.17 -29.89 16.79
CA LYS A 272 -11.54 -29.82 18.13
C LYS A 272 -11.72 -31.18 18.79
N PHE A 273 -10.62 -31.82 19.15
CA PHE A 273 -10.57 -33.12 19.87
C PHE A 273 -10.71 -32.93 21.37
#